data_9dbd56b57d34277896e5906656ff85b5
#
_entry.id   9dbd56b57d34277896e5906656ff85b5
#
_cell.length_a   1.000
_cell.length_b   1.000
_cell.length_c   1.000
_cell.angle_alpha   90.00
_cell.angle_beta   90.00
_cell.angle_gamma   90.00
#
_symmetry.space_group_name_H-M   'P 1'
#
loop_
_entity.id
_entity.type
_entity.pdbx_description
1 polymer ?
#
loop_
_entity_poly.entity_id
_entity_poly.type
_entity_poly.pdbx_seq_one_letter_code
_entity_poly.pdbx_strand_id
1 'polypeptide(L)'
;MKALFLVILLHASSPLLMDVQKAKLSDWLVADFYNALSRFAVPVFVMVTGALTFSKEYELGSFLKKPLSRIIWPFLFWSLVYVGYGWYDEELNFNNDVWYNIMLVLHQLKYGAYYHLWYVYMLIGLYLIIPILSKFIRNASEKEIRYFLLVWFIVVAFSQPYLNRFWPQVDVRYFTGYIGYLVLGYYLANKPVPERGLLVPLWIFYLVCLSSIVLGTYFITESTHSLSTIMYEPLGPFIILYSAGIFLLVRATPYRAPRWLVGIRDTAGNYSLGIYLCHALFLTLLSDWGVSYQLCNPYLSIFITALVCFVLSFGLIFILSKIPFIGRYIAG
;
A
#
# COMPACT_ATOMS: atom_id res chain seq x y z
N MET A 1 -6.28 -3.81 8.95
CA MET A 1 -5.32 -3.59 10.04
C MET A 1 -3.94 -4.24 9.78
N LYS A 2 -3.83 -5.59 9.61
CA LYS A 2 -2.51 -6.23 9.38
C LYS A 2 -1.73 -5.63 8.21
N ALA A 3 -2.36 -5.46 7.06
CA ALA A 3 -1.70 -4.87 5.89
C ALA A 3 -1.27 -3.40 6.12
N LEU A 4 -2.02 -2.63 6.92
CA LEU A 4 -1.64 -1.27 7.27
C LEU A 4 -0.37 -1.23 8.15
N PHE A 5 -0.27 -2.12 9.14
CA PHE A 5 0.95 -2.25 9.93
C PHE A 5 2.16 -2.61 9.05
N LEU A 6 1.97 -3.47 8.04
CA LEU A 6 3.03 -3.81 7.09
C LEU A 6 3.44 -2.62 6.21
N VAL A 7 2.52 -1.70 5.86
CA VAL A 7 2.91 -0.45 5.17
C VAL A 7 3.82 0.39 6.06
N ILE A 8 3.50 0.52 7.35
CA ILE A 8 4.35 1.25 8.29
C ILE A 8 5.72 0.55 8.45
N LEU A 9 5.73 -0.78 8.53
CA LEU A 9 6.94 -1.58 8.63
C LEU A 9 7.84 -1.43 7.38
N LEU A 10 7.24 -1.37 6.18
CA LEU A 10 7.93 -1.07 4.93
C LEU A 10 8.65 0.27 5.01
N HIS A 11 7.94 1.31 5.43
CA HIS A 11 8.53 2.65 5.52
C HIS A 11 9.56 2.76 6.65
N ALA A 12 9.37 2.07 7.78
CA ALA A 12 10.35 2.03 8.87
C ALA A 12 11.65 1.30 8.48
N SER A 13 11.59 0.33 7.56
CA SER A 13 12.78 -0.38 7.05
C SER A 13 13.49 0.34 5.89
N SER A 14 12.78 1.25 5.18
CA SER A 14 13.29 1.88 3.97
C SER A 14 14.56 2.72 4.14
N PRO A 15 14.76 3.50 5.23
CA PRO A 15 15.97 4.28 5.40
C PRO A 15 17.24 3.42 5.46
N LEU A 16 17.21 2.30 6.20
CA LEU A 16 18.34 1.36 6.25
C LEU A 16 18.54 0.63 4.91
N LEU A 17 17.45 0.30 4.21
CA LEU A 17 17.51 -0.32 2.89
C LEU A 17 18.20 0.58 1.85
N MET A 18 17.97 1.91 1.93
CA MET A 18 18.58 2.90 1.04
C MET A 18 20.07 3.12 1.31
N ASP A 19 20.55 2.79 2.50
CA ASP A 19 21.94 3.00 2.92
C ASP A 19 22.86 1.83 2.53
N VAL A 20 22.78 1.38 1.27
CA VAL A 20 23.51 0.21 0.75
C VAL A 20 25.03 0.31 0.96
N GLN A 21 25.59 1.51 0.85
CA GLN A 21 27.04 1.70 0.88
C GLN A 21 27.64 1.74 2.30
N LYS A 22 26.84 2.13 3.30
CA LYS A 22 27.32 2.32 4.68
C LYS A 22 26.80 1.25 5.64
N ALA A 23 25.66 0.63 5.33
CA ALA A 23 25.09 -0.40 6.18
C ALA A 23 25.94 -1.67 6.17
N LYS A 24 26.04 -2.34 7.31
CA LYS A 24 26.57 -3.71 7.36
C LYS A 24 25.65 -4.63 6.58
N LEU A 25 26.19 -5.58 5.83
CA LEU A 25 25.40 -6.51 5.03
C LEU A 25 24.31 -7.22 5.85
N SER A 26 24.64 -7.65 7.08
CA SER A 26 23.65 -8.28 7.97
C SER A 26 22.45 -7.39 8.26
N ASP A 27 22.69 -6.11 8.50
CA ASP A 27 21.67 -5.15 8.87
C ASP A 27 20.84 -4.74 7.63
N TRP A 28 21.50 -4.58 6.49
CA TRP A 28 20.87 -4.32 5.21
C TRP A 28 19.92 -5.47 4.79
N LEU A 29 20.34 -6.72 4.95
CA LEU A 29 19.51 -7.91 4.68
C LEU A 29 18.27 -7.96 5.57
N VAL A 30 18.35 -7.45 6.80
CA VAL A 30 17.17 -7.31 7.67
C VAL A 30 16.17 -6.28 7.10
N ALA A 31 16.68 -5.14 6.64
CA ALA A 31 15.84 -4.14 6.02
C ALA A 31 15.19 -4.63 4.72
N ASP A 32 15.95 -5.34 3.87
CA ASP A 32 15.46 -5.99 2.66
C ASP A 32 14.35 -7.02 3.00
N PHE A 33 14.57 -7.88 3.98
CA PHE A 33 13.56 -8.84 4.43
C PHE A 33 12.27 -8.18 4.91
N TYR A 34 12.33 -7.16 5.77
CA TYR A 34 11.12 -6.45 6.25
C TYR A 34 10.42 -5.71 5.11
N ASN A 35 11.18 -5.13 4.20
CA ASN A 35 10.65 -4.45 3.04
C ASN A 35 9.94 -5.43 2.10
N ALA A 36 10.60 -6.52 1.71
CA ALA A 36 10.03 -7.59 0.88
C ALA A 36 8.77 -8.21 1.52
N LEU A 37 8.83 -8.52 2.83
CA LEU A 37 7.70 -9.05 3.60
C LEU A 37 6.46 -8.16 3.50
N SER A 38 6.62 -6.86 3.34
CA SER A 38 5.56 -5.87 3.39
C SER A 38 5.01 -5.47 2.01
N ARG A 39 5.67 -5.84 0.90
CA ARG A 39 5.34 -5.38 -0.46
C ARG A 39 3.94 -5.75 -0.96
N PHE A 40 3.37 -6.84 -0.49
CA PHE A 40 2.01 -7.24 -0.86
C PHE A 40 0.92 -6.36 -0.21
N ALA A 41 1.25 -5.50 0.74
CA ALA A 41 0.24 -4.80 1.54
C ALA A 41 -0.69 -3.93 0.70
N VAL A 42 -0.14 -3.09 -0.19
CA VAL A 42 -0.92 -2.23 -1.10
C VAL A 42 -1.72 -3.05 -2.11
N PRO A 43 -1.15 -4.00 -2.87
CA PRO A 43 -1.91 -4.91 -3.71
C PRO A 43 -3.08 -5.60 -3.00
N VAL A 44 -2.86 -6.13 -1.80
CA VAL A 44 -3.92 -6.80 -1.03
C VAL A 44 -5.02 -5.83 -0.60
N PHE A 45 -4.72 -4.56 -0.28
CA PHE A 45 -5.76 -3.56 -0.05
C PHE A 45 -6.65 -3.38 -1.28
N VAL A 46 -6.06 -3.29 -2.47
CA VAL A 46 -6.80 -3.18 -3.72
C VAL A 46 -7.62 -4.45 -3.99
N MET A 47 -7.04 -5.64 -3.78
CA MET A 47 -7.76 -6.92 -3.93
C MET A 47 -8.96 -7.02 -2.99
N VAL A 48 -8.81 -6.63 -1.73
CA VAL A 48 -9.92 -6.60 -0.74
C VAL A 48 -10.98 -5.61 -1.18
N THR A 49 -10.60 -4.44 -1.69
CA THR A 49 -11.55 -3.47 -2.25
C THR A 49 -12.36 -4.08 -3.38
N GLY A 50 -11.74 -4.74 -4.34
CA GLY A 50 -12.43 -5.45 -5.43
C GLY A 50 -13.39 -6.53 -4.93
N ALA A 51 -12.92 -7.36 -3.98
CA ALA A 51 -13.73 -8.43 -3.38
C ALA A 51 -14.99 -7.89 -2.67
N LEU A 52 -14.89 -6.73 -2.01
CA LEU A 52 -15.99 -6.13 -1.26
C LEU A 52 -16.95 -5.29 -2.11
N THR A 53 -16.47 -4.78 -3.26
CA THR A 53 -17.24 -3.84 -4.08
C THR A 53 -17.91 -4.50 -5.28
N PHE A 54 -17.25 -5.37 -6.02
CA PHE A 54 -17.79 -5.89 -7.28
C PHE A 54 -19.02 -6.79 -7.16
N SER A 55 -19.25 -7.37 -5.99
CA SER A 55 -20.48 -8.15 -5.72
C SER A 55 -21.74 -7.30 -5.53
N LYS A 56 -21.60 -5.97 -5.40
CA LYS A 56 -22.71 -5.06 -5.08
C LYS A 56 -23.15 -4.26 -6.28
N GLU A 57 -24.45 -3.91 -6.30
CA GLU A 57 -24.98 -2.93 -7.23
C GLU A 57 -24.81 -1.52 -6.66
N TYR A 58 -24.47 -0.60 -7.55
CA TYR A 58 -24.28 0.79 -7.17
C TYR A 58 -25.09 1.70 -8.09
N GLU A 59 -25.81 2.60 -7.48
CA GLU A 59 -26.25 3.81 -8.13
C GLU A 59 -25.07 4.76 -8.22
N LEU A 60 -24.74 5.20 -9.44
CA LEU A 60 -23.50 5.95 -9.73
C LEU A 60 -23.34 7.20 -8.83
N GLY A 61 -24.39 7.99 -8.69
CA GLY A 61 -24.36 9.23 -7.93
C GLY A 61 -24.09 9.01 -6.44
N SER A 62 -24.77 8.05 -5.84
CA SER A 62 -24.63 7.72 -4.41
C SER A 62 -23.28 7.06 -4.11
N PHE A 63 -22.79 6.21 -5.01
CA PHE A 63 -21.49 5.57 -4.86
C PHE A 63 -20.34 6.58 -4.94
N LEU A 64 -20.37 7.50 -5.90
CA LEU A 64 -19.31 8.50 -6.03
C LEU A 64 -19.32 9.50 -4.87
N LYS A 65 -20.52 9.96 -4.43
CA LYS A 65 -20.62 10.98 -3.40
C LYS A 65 -20.09 10.52 -2.03
N LYS A 66 -20.52 9.36 -1.53
CA LYS A 66 -20.17 8.92 -0.16
C LYS A 66 -18.73 8.39 -0.05
N PRO A 67 -18.29 7.37 -0.83
CA PRO A 67 -16.93 6.86 -0.73
C PRO A 67 -15.86 7.90 -1.04
N LEU A 68 -16.02 8.67 -2.12
CA LEU A 68 -15.03 9.67 -2.49
C LEU A 68 -14.89 10.79 -1.46
N SER A 69 -15.99 11.26 -0.87
CA SER A 69 -15.90 12.28 0.17
C SER A 69 -15.13 11.81 1.41
N ARG A 70 -15.24 10.51 1.77
CA ARG A 70 -14.48 9.91 2.87
C ARG A 70 -12.98 9.79 2.58
N ILE A 71 -12.59 9.82 1.33
CA ILE A 71 -11.19 9.76 0.92
C ILE A 71 -10.64 11.18 0.72
N ILE A 72 -11.37 12.02 -0.01
CA ILE A 72 -10.90 13.34 -0.45
C ILE A 72 -10.71 14.31 0.74
N TRP A 73 -11.65 14.37 1.68
CA TRP A 73 -11.54 15.33 2.79
C TRP A 73 -10.36 15.03 3.72
N PRO A 74 -10.17 13.79 4.23
CA PRO A 74 -8.99 13.49 5.01
C PRO A 74 -7.70 13.69 4.21
N PHE A 75 -7.70 13.31 2.93
CA PHE A 75 -6.55 13.51 2.06
C PHE A 75 -6.15 14.98 1.92
N LEU A 76 -7.10 15.89 1.67
CA LEU A 76 -6.83 17.33 1.58
C LEU A 76 -6.31 17.87 2.93
N PHE A 77 -6.96 17.50 4.02
CA PHE A 77 -6.52 17.91 5.37
C PHE A 77 -5.07 17.50 5.62
N TRP A 78 -4.75 16.22 5.44
CA TRP A 78 -3.40 15.72 5.70
C TRP A 78 -2.37 16.25 4.69
N SER A 79 -2.75 16.48 3.44
CA SER A 79 -1.88 17.14 2.47
C SER A 79 -1.48 18.54 2.95
N LEU A 80 -2.45 19.32 3.49
CA LEU A 80 -2.14 20.63 4.07
C LEU A 80 -1.26 20.53 5.32
N VAL A 81 -1.46 19.49 6.16
CA VAL A 81 -0.58 19.23 7.30
C VAL A 81 0.86 18.97 6.83
N TYR A 82 1.06 18.19 5.76
CA TYR A 82 2.40 17.93 5.19
C TYR A 82 3.01 19.18 4.54
N VAL A 83 2.22 20.01 3.89
CA VAL A 83 2.69 21.32 3.40
C VAL A 83 3.16 22.19 4.57
N GLY A 84 2.40 22.24 5.67
CA GLY A 84 2.79 22.95 6.88
C GLY A 84 4.06 22.37 7.53
N TYR A 85 4.20 21.04 7.53
CA TYR A 85 5.40 20.38 8.01
C TYR A 85 6.63 20.72 7.15
N GLY A 86 6.51 20.65 5.80
CA GLY A 86 7.59 21.02 4.90
C GLY A 86 8.01 22.50 4.98
N TRP A 87 7.08 23.37 5.39
CA TRP A 87 7.43 24.73 5.74
C TRP A 87 8.21 24.82 7.05
N TYR A 88 7.79 24.09 8.07
CA TYR A 88 8.47 24.03 9.38
C TYR A 88 9.89 23.45 9.25
N ASP A 89 10.06 22.43 8.42
CA ASP A 89 11.35 21.73 8.18
C ASP A 89 12.23 22.41 7.12
N GLU A 90 11.87 23.63 6.71
CA GLU A 90 12.58 24.46 5.73
C GLU A 90 12.70 23.84 4.32
N GLU A 91 11.99 22.74 4.05
CA GLU A 91 11.91 22.14 2.70
C GLU A 91 11.09 23.01 1.74
N LEU A 92 10.09 23.74 2.26
CA LEU A 92 9.22 24.64 1.51
C LEU A 92 9.43 26.09 1.91
N ASN A 93 9.88 26.92 0.99
CA ASN A 93 10.14 28.34 1.21
C ASN A 93 8.92 29.19 0.84
N PHE A 94 8.11 29.55 1.81
CA PHE A 94 7.07 30.56 1.65
C PHE A 94 7.67 31.97 1.68
N ASN A 95 7.14 32.90 0.89
CA ASN A 95 7.60 34.28 0.82
C ASN A 95 6.45 35.28 0.99
N ASN A 96 6.72 36.57 0.80
CA ASN A 96 5.72 37.62 0.94
C ASN A 96 4.74 37.69 -0.27
N ASP A 97 4.99 36.97 -1.34
CA ASP A 97 4.09 36.91 -2.50
C ASP A 97 3.01 35.82 -2.25
N VAL A 98 1.79 36.30 -2.03
CA VAL A 98 0.62 35.44 -1.79
C VAL A 98 0.36 34.51 -2.98
N TRP A 99 0.54 35.00 -4.22
CA TRP A 99 0.30 34.19 -5.41
C TRP A 99 1.31 33.08 -5.56
N TYR A 100 2.59 33.35 -5.30
CA TYR A 100 3.64 32.32 -5.25
C TYR A 100 3.29 31.25 -4.22
N ASN A 101 2.87 31.64 -3.02
CA ASN A 101 2.55 30.68 -1.95
C ASN A 101 1.33 29.80 -2.32
N ILE A 102 0.30 30.38 -2.95
CA ILE A 102 -0.84 29.62 -3.45
C ILE A 102 -0.37 28.60 -4.51
N MET A 103 0.46 29.03 -5.46
CA MET A 103 0.98 28.13 -6.51
C MET A 103 1.86 27.04 -5.92
N LEU A 104 2.66 27.31 -4.89
CA LEU A 104 3.45 26.34 -4.17
C LEU A 104 2.56 25.26 -3.54
N VAL A 105 1.49 25.65 -2.83
CA VAL A 105 0.53 24.71 -2.23
C VAL A 105 -0.15 23.88 -3.31
N LEU A 106 -0.62 24.51 -4.40
CA LEU A 106 -1.25 23.80 -5.51
C LEU A 106 -0.29 22.81 -6.19
N HIS A 107 0.98 23.17 -6.30
CA HIS A 107 2.02 22.28 -6.80
C HIS A 107 2.19 21.04 -5.89
N GLN A 108 2.27 21.24 -4.58
CA GLN A 108 2.35 20.13 -3.63
C GLN A 108 1.10 19.23 -3.71
N LEU A 109 -0.08 19.80 -3.81
CA LEU A 109 -1.31 19.03 -4.01
C LEU A 109 -1.34 18.27 -5.34
N LYS A 110 -0.75 18.82 -6.40
CA LYS A 110 -0.71 18.17 -7.72
C LYS A 110 0.24 16.98 -7.77
N TYR A 111 1.41 17.07 -7.16
CA TYR A 111 2.47 16.07 -7.27
C TYR A 111 2.56 15.14 -6.06
N GLY A 112 1.79 15.41 -5.02
CA GLY A 112 1.80 14.70 -3.74
C GLY A 112 2.63 15.44 -2.70
N ALA A 113 1.98 15.97 -1.66
CA ALA A 113 2.64 16.72 -0.59
C ALA A 113 3.60 15.87 0.27
N TYR A 114 3.54 14.55 0.14
CA TYR A 114 4.48 13.62 0.78
C TYR A 114 4.55 12.29 0.03
N TYR A 115 5.67 11.58 0.15
CA TYR A 115 6.04 10.42 -0.67
C TYR A 115 5.01 9.27 -0.68
N HIS A 116 4.25 9.06 0.40
CA HIS A 116 3.27 7.95 0.47
C HIS A 116 1.90 8.31 -0.11
N LEU A 117 1.59 9.59 -0.33
CA LEU A 117 0.26 10.05 -0.74
C LEU A 117 -0.15 9.61 -2.16
N TRP A 118 0.81 9.15 -3.00
CA TRP A 118 0.51 8.61 -4.33
C TRP A 118 -0.57 7.52 -4.32
N TYR A 119 -0.61 6.72 -3.25
CA TYR A 119 -1.63 5.68 -3.09
C TYR A 119 -3.05 6.24 -3.06
N VAL A 120 -3.25 7.40 -2.48
CA VAL A 120 -4.58 8.01 -2.39
C VAL A 120 -5.05 8.49 -3.75
N TYR A 121 -4.17 9.05 -4.59
CA TYR A 121 -4.50 9.39 -5.98
C TYR A 121 -4.90 8.15 -6.77
N MET A 122 -4.12 7.08 -6.64
CA MET A 122 -4.44 5.79 -7.26
C MET A 122 -5.78 5.26 -6.74
N LEU A 123 -6.04 5.33 -5.45
CA LEU A 123 -7.27 4.88 -4.83
C LEU A 123 -8.49 5.66 -5.35
N ILE A 124 -8.40 6.98 -5.46
CA ILE A 124 -9.45 7.83 -6.07
C ILE A 124 -9.73 7.36 -7.50
N GLY A 125 -8.70 7.16 -8.32
CA GLY A 125 -8.84 6.64 -9.68
C GLY A 125 -9.56 5.29 -9.73
N LEU A 126 -9.21 4.37 -8.83
CA LEU A 126 -9.87 3.07 -8.74
C LEU A 126 -11.36 3.20 -8.35
N TYR A 127 -11.68 4.09 -7.38
CA TYR A 127 -13.08 4.32 -7.00
C TYR A 127 -13.92 4.92 -8.12
N LEU A 128 -13.33 5.75 -8.99
CA LEU A 128 -14.03 6.29 -10.17
C LEU A 128 -14.38 5.20 -11.18
N ILE A 129 -13.55 4.16 -11.35
CA ILE A 129 -13.79 3.09 -12.32
C ILE A 129 -14.66 1.94 -11.77
N ILE A 130 -14.72 1.74 -10.46
CA ILE A 130 -15.45 0.63 -9.81
C ILE A 130 -16.91 0.51 -10.29
N PRO A 131 -17.73 1.58 -10.38
CA PRO A 131 -19.13 1.43 -10.79
C PRO A 131 -19.28 0.88 -12.21
N ILE A 132 -18.38 1.25 -13.12
CA ILE A 132 -18.36 0.78 -14.51
C ILE A 132 -17.88 -0.66 -14.56
N LEU A 133 -16.74 -0.92 -13.95
CA LEU A 133 -16.10 -2.24 -13.97
C LEU A 133 -16.94 -3.30 -13.23
N SER A 134 -17.63 -2.94 -12.15
CA SER A 134 -18.51 -3.86 -11.42
C SER A 134 -19.67 -4.37 -12.27
N LYS A 135 -20.24 -3.53 -13.15
CA LYS A 135 -21.30 -3.96 -14.09
C LYS A 135 -20.77 -5.00 -15.09
N PHE A 136 -19.58 -4.76 -15.64
CA PHE A 136 -18.92 -5.71 -16.53
C PHE A 136 -18.64 -7.03 -15.81
N ILE A 137 -17.94 -6.98 -14.67
CA ILE A 137 -17.48 -8.17 -13.94
C ILE A 137 -18.65 -9.06 -13.46
N ARG A 138 -19.78 -8.49 -13.05
CA ARG A 138 -20.95 -9.27 -12.61
C ARG A 138 -21.63 -10.02 -13.74
N ASN A 139 -21.58 -9.48 -14.94
CA ASN A 139 -22.20 -10.10 -16.12
C ASN A 139 -21.21 -10.96 -16.92
N ALA A 140 -19.92 -10.86 -16.63
CA ALA A 140 -18.89 -11.63 -17.31
C ALA A 140 -18.88 -13.09 -16.86
N SER A 141 -18.69 -13.98 -17.84
CA SER A 141 -18.42 -15.39 -17.56
C SER A 141 -17.06 -15.58 -16.87
N GLU A 142 -16.89 -16.72 -16.21
CA GLU A 142 -15.61 -17.06 -15.61
C GLU A 142 -14.47 -17.10 -16.64
N LYS A 143 -14.76 -17.49 -17.90
CA LYS A 143 -13.77 -17.51 -18.98
C LYS A 143 -13.30 -16.09 -19.33
N GLU A 144 -14.22 -15.12 -19.39
CA GLU A 144 -13.91 -13.73 -19.70
C GLU A 144 -13.10 -13.08 -18.56
N ILE A 145 -13.43 -13.37 -17.30
CA ILE A 145 -12.65 -12.89 -16.15
C ILE A 145 -11.23 -13.46 -16.18
N ARG A 146 -11.08 -14.77 -16.44
CA ARG A 146 -9.75 -15.39 -16.56
C ARG A 146 -8.97 -14.84 -17.74
N TYR A 147 -9.61 -14.60 -18.88
CA TYR A 147 -8.98 -13.96 -20.03
C TYR A 147 -8.49 -12.55 -19.70
N PHE A 148 -9.33 -11.74 -19.06
CA PHE A 148 -8.93 -10.40 -18.59
C PHE A 148 -7.71 -10.46 -17.67
N LEU A 149 -7.72 -11.34 -16.67
CA LEU A 149 -6.61 -11.51 -15.74
C LEU A 149 -5.32 -11.97 -16.42
N LEU A 150 -5.43 -12.86 -17.41
CA LEU A 150 -4.29 -13.34 -18.18
C LEU A 150 -3.68 -12.20 -19.01
N VAL A 151 -4.50 -11.46 -19.74
CA VAL A 151 -4.06 -10.31 -20.55
C VAL A 151 -3.42 -9.25 -19.66
N TRP A 152 -4.08 -8.91 -18.56
CA TRP A 152 -3.54 -7.97 -17.58
C TRP A 152 -2.16 -8.41 -17.04
N PHE A 153 -2.05 -9.68 -16.60
CA PHE A 153 -0.78 -10.20 -16.08
C PHE A 153 0.34 -10.15 -17.14
N ILE A 154 0.06 -10.56 -18.35
CA ILE A 154 1.03 -10.50 -19.47
C ILE A 154 1.47 -9.06 -19.69
N VAL A 155 0.54 -8.13 -19.83
CA VAL A 155 0.83 -6.72 -20.12
C VAL A 155 1.67 -6.08 -19.01
N VAL A 156 1.29 -6.25 -17.73
CA VAL A 156 2.06 -5.65 -16.64
C VAL A 156 3.40 -6.33 -16.41
N ALA A 157 3.52 -7.64 -16.66
CA ALA A 157 4.79 -8.36 -16.58
C ALA A 157 5.77 -7.87 -17.65
N PHE A 158 5.33 -7.78 -18.91
CA PHE A 158 6.17 -7.30 -20.01
C PHE A 158 6.43 -5.79 -19.95
N SER A 159 5.66 -5.02 -19.21
CA SER A 159 5.94 -3.60 -18.95
C SER A 159 7.07 -3.38 -17.96
N GLN A 160 7.57 -4.43 -17.28
CA GLN A 160 8.69 -4.29 -16.34
C GLN A 160 10.03 -4.03 -17.09
N PRO A 161 10.96 -3.23 -16.52
CA PRO A 161 12.20 -2.83 -17.19
C PRO A 161 13.02 -4.00 -17.73
N TYR A 162 13.03 -5.15 -17.04
CA TYR A 162 13.79 -6.34 -17.43
C TYR A 162 13.15 -7.15 -18.58
N LEU A 163 11.84 -6.98 -18.86
CA LEU A 163 11.11 -7.61 -19.94
C LEU A 163 10.68 -6.64 -21.06
N ASN A 164 10.68 -5.35 -20.78
CA ASN A 164 10.20 -4.30 -21.70
C ASN A 164 10.93 -4.29 -23.06
N ARG A 165 12.18 -4.75 -23.10
CA ARG A 165 12.96 -4.89 -24.35
C ARG A 165 12.31 -5.81 -25.40
N PHE A 166 11.39 -6.68 -24.98
CA PHE A 166 10.68 -7.61 -25.86
C PHE A 166 9.29 -7.10 -26.27
N TRP A 167 8.90 -5.92 -25.80
CA TRP A 167 7.57 -5.37 -26.01
C TRP A 167 7.63 -4.13 -26.91
N PRO A 168 6.62 -3.90 -27.78
CA PRO A 168 6.48 -2.63 -28.49
C PRO A 168 6.46 -1.45 -27.51
N GLN A 169 7.05 -0.32 -27.87
CA GLN A 169 7.15 0.87 -27.00
C GLN A 169 5.79 1.61 -26.86
N VAL A 170 4.74 0.87 -26.51
CA VAL A 170 3.41 1.42 -26.17
C VAL A 170 3.23 1.27 -24.68
N ASP A 171 3.06 2.37 -23.96
CA ASP A 171 2.83 2.32 -22.52
C ASP A 171 1.37 1.90 -22.22
N VAL A 172 1.17 0.59 -22.13
CA VAL A 172 -0.13 -0.01 -21.80
C VAL A 172 -0.43 -0.06 -20.30
N ARG A 173 0.53 0.34 -19.44
CA ARG A 173 0.35 0.37 -17.98
C ARG A 173 -0.77 1.31 -17.55
N TYR A 174 -1.00 2.38 -18.29
CA TYR A 174 -2.11 3.30 -18.04
C TYR A 174 -3.49 2.63 -18.11
N PHE A 175 -3.63 1.58 -18.90
CA PHE A 175 -4.91 0.85 -19.08
C PHE A 175 -5.06 -0.30 -18.10
N THR A 176 -3.97 -0.86 -17.60
CA THR A 176 -4.00 -2.13 -16.85
C THR A 176 -3.67 -1.98 -15.37
N GLY A 177 -2.74 -1.16 -15.00
CA GLY A 177 -2.35 -0.79 -13.65
C GLY A 177 -2.93 -1.62 -12.50
N TYR A 178 -3.36 -0.97 -11.45
CA TYR A 178 -3.95 -1.61 -10.27
C TYR A 178 -5.37 -2.15 -10.46
N ILE A 179 -6.03 -1.88 -11.61
CA ILE A 179 -7.38 -2.39 -11.93
C ILE A 179 -7.39 -3.93 -11.87
N GLY A 180 -6.34 -4.58 -12.36
CA GLY A 180 -6.23 -6.03 -12.31
C GLY A 180 -6.26 -6.60 -10.90
N TYR A 181 -5.70 -5.91 -9.92
CA TYR A 181 -5.80 -6.34 -8.52
C TYR A 181 -7.23 -6.28 -7.97
N LEU A 182 -8.06 -5.30 -8.40
CA LEU A 182 -9.48 -5.28 -8.05
C LEU A 182 -10.18 -6.55 -8.56
N VAL A 183 -9.96 -6.86 -9.86
CA VAL A 183 -10.57 -8.03 -10.52
C VAL A 183 -10.04 -9.33 -9.93
N LEU A 184 -8.73 -9.42 -9.68
CA LEU A 184 -8.08 -10.59 -9.07
C LEU A 184 -8.64 -10.85 -7.67
N GLY A 185 -8.79 -9.80 -6.85
CA GLY A 185 -9.37 -9.91 -5.52
C GLY A 185 -10.81 -10.42 -5.55
N TYR A 186 -11.64 -9.88 -6.41
CA TYR A 186 -13.01 -10.38 -6.64
C TYR A 186 -13.02 -11.84 -7.12
N TYR A 187 -12.22 -12.16 -8.12
CA TYR A 187 -12.15 -13.51 -8.68
C TYR A 187 -11.77 -14.53 -7.62
N LEU A 188 -10.68 -14.27 -6.87
CA LEU A 188 -10.22 -15.17 -5.82
C LEU A 188 -11.21 -15.23 -4.64
N ALA A 189 -11.89 -14.13 -4.30
CA ALA A 189 -12.87 -14.12 -3.21
C ALA A 189 -14.10 -14.97 -3.51
N ASN A 190 -14.52 -15.07 -4.78
CA ASN A 190 -15.68 -15.86 -5.19
C ASN A 190 -15.35 -17.33 -5.52
N LYS A 191 -14.08 -17.74 -5.45
CA LYS A 191 -13.71 -19.17 -5.56
C LYS A 191 -13.97 -19.90 -4.23
N PRO A 192 -14.17 -21.22 -4.26
CA PRO A 192 -14.19 -22.03 -3.06
C PRO A 192 -12.98 -21.75 -2.17
N VAL A 193 -13.16 -21.81 -0.84
CA VAL A 193 -12.04 -21.70 0.09
C VAL A 193 -11.10 -22.87 -0.15
N PRO A 194 -9.78 -22.64 -0.28
CA PRO A 194 -8.83 -23.74 -0.46
C PRO A 194 -8.96 -24.80 0.63
N GLU A 195 -8.95 -26.05 0.24
CA GLU A 195 -8.99 -27.18 1.17
C GLU A 195 -7.76 -27.19 2.09
N ARG A 196 -7.90 -27.80 3.26
CA ARG A 196 -6.79 -27.86 4.25
C ARG A 196 -5.52 -28.51 3.69
N GLY A 197 -5.67 -29.46 2.77
CA GLY A 197 -4.54 -30.10 2.08
C GLY A 197 -3.70 -29.13 1.25
N LEU A 198 -4.27 -28.01 0.82
CA LEU A 198 -3.57 -26.97 0.05
C LEU A 198 -2.83 -25.94 0.92
N LEU A 199 -2.98 -25.97 2.24
CA LEU A 199 -2.31 -25.01 3.12
C LEU A 199 -0.78 -25.11 3.03
N VAL A 200 -0.22 -26.33 3.07
CA VAL A 200 1.24 -26.53 2.97
C VAL A 200 1.77 -26.08 1.61
N PRO A 201 1.21 -26.48 0.46
CA PRO A 201 1.60 -25.93 -0.84
C PRO A 201 1.50 -24.41 -0.92
N LEU A 202 0.46 -23.78 -0.37
CA LEU A 202 0.32 -22.34 -0.34
C LEU A 202 1.39 -21.65 0.50
N TRP A 203 1.76 -22.22 1.64
CA TRP A 203 2.87 -21.72 2.45
C TRP A 203 4.21 -21.87 1.74
N ILE A 204 4.46 -22.98 1.07
CA ILE A 204 5.68 -23.19 0.25
C ILE A 204 5.71 -22.13 -0.87
N PHE A 205 4.61 -21.96 -1.59
CA PHE A 205 4.50 -20.95 -2.64
C PHE A 205 4.78 -19.54 -2.12
N TYR A 206 4.19 -19.18 -0.97
CA TYR A 206 4.44 -17.90 -0.30
C TYR A 206 5.92 -17.71 0.04
N LEU A 207 6.56 -18.71 0.64
CA LEU A 207 7.97 -18.64 0.99
C LEU A 207 8.88 -18.58 -0.24
N VAL A 208 8.56 -19.28 -1.31
CA VAL A 208 9.29 -19.20 -2.59
C VAL A 208 9.20 -17.79 -3.17
N CYS A 209 8.00 -17.20 -3.22
CA CYS A 209 7.85 -15.84 -3.70
C CYS A 209 8.63 -14.82 -2.84
N LEU A 210 8.52 -14.92 -1.50
CA LEU A 210 9.25 -14.04 -0.59
C LEU A 210 10.77 -14.19 -0.75
N SER A 211 11.28 -15.43 -0.78
CA SER A 211 12.71 -15.69 -1.00
C SER A 211 13.19 -15.19 -2.34
N SER A 212 12.38 -15.32 -3.41
CA SER A 212 12.74 -14.81 -4.74
C SER A 212 12.84 -13.28 -4.75
N ILE A 213 11.96 -12.58 -4.01
CA ILE A 213 12.02 -11.12 -3.90
C ILE A 213 13.26 -10.68 -3.12
N VAL A 214 13.52 -11.27 -1.94
CA VAL A 214 14.68 -10.96 -1.10
C VAL A 214 15.98 -11.26 -1.84
N LEU A 215 16.15 -12.50 -2.29
CA LEU A 215 17.40 -12.91 -2.98
C LEU A 215 17.59 -12.16 -4.28
N GLY A 216 16.52 -11.94 -5.07
CA GLY A 216 16.58 -11.19 -6.31
C GLY A 216 16.99 -9.73 -6.07
N THR A 217 16.44 -9.07 -5.05
CA THR A 217 16.87 -7.71 -4.67
C THR A 217 18.34 -7.69 -4.27
N TYR A 218 18.77 -8.63 -3.42
CA TYR A 218 20.14 -8.74 -2.98
C TYR A 218 21.12 -8.93 -4.17
N PHE A 219 20.91 -9.93 -5.01
CA PHE A 219 21.83 -10.23 -6.11
C PHE A 219 21.87 -9.11 -7.15
N ILE A 220 20.74 -8.47 -7.47
CA ILE A 220 20.73 -7.36 -8.41
C ILE A 220 21.43 -6.13 -7.81
N THR A 221 21.17 -5.81 -6.53
CA THR A 221 21.83 -4.71 -5.83
C THR A 221 23.34 -4.93 -5.74
N GLU A 222 23.78 -6.15 -5.43
CA GLU A 222 25.21 -6.51 -5.41
C GLU A 222 25.86 -6.35 -6.79
N SER A 223 25.20 -6.83 -7.84
CA SER A 223 25.73 -6.74 -9.22
C SER A 223 25.78 -5.33 -9.78
N THR A 224 24.89 -4.45 -9.34
CA THR A 224 24.80 -3.05 -9.81
C THR A 224 25.51 -2.05 -8.90
N HIS A 225 25.98 -2.49 -7.72
CA HIS A 225 26.55 -1.65 -6.65
C HIS A 225 25.63 -0.49 -6.25
N SER A 226 24.34 -0.63 -6.48
CA SER A 226 23.30 0.36 -6.15
C SER A 226 21.99 -0.32 -5.83
N LEU A 227 21.15 0.28 -4.95
CA LEU A 227 19.89 -0.29 -4.59
C LEU A 227 19.00 -0.52 -5.83
N SER A 228 18.67 -1.77 -6.08
CA SER A 228 17.69 -2.13 -7.11
C SER A 228 16.33 -2.42 -6.48
N THR A 229 15.31 -1.68 -6.92
CA THR A 229 13.92 -1.88 -6.47
C THR A 229 13.08 -2.69 -7.46
N ILE A 230 13.71 -3.26 -8.49
CA ILE A 230 13.01 -3.99 -9.57
C ILE A 230 12.13 -5.12 -9.03
N MET A 231 12.62 -5.88 -8.04
CA MET A 231 11.86 -6.99 -7.44
C MET A 231 10.71 -6.51 -6.55
N TYR A 232 10.72 -5.24 -6.17
CA TYR A 232 9.69 -4.60 -5.33
C TYR A 232 8.56 -3.96 -6.12
N GLU A 233 8.64 -3.96 -7.45
CA GLU A 233 7.63 -3.33 -8.29
C GLU A 233 6.24 -3.91 -8.05
N PRO A 234 5.26 -3.10 -7.57
CA PRO A 234 3.93 -3.61 -7.22
C PRO A 234 3.17 -4.26 -8.38
N LEU A 235 3.48 -3.86 -9.62
CA LEU A 235 2.91 -4.44 -10.85
C LEU A 235 3.84 -5.51 -11.46
N GLY A 236 4.92 -5.85 -10.78
CA GLY A 236 5.81 -6.94 -11.20
C GLY A 236 5.20 -8.33 -10.95
N PRO A 237 5.54 -9.33 -11.76
CA PRO A 237 4.96 -10.67 -11.66
C PRO A 237 5.19 -11.31 -10.28
N PHE A 238 6.33 -11.08 -9.66
CA PHE A 238 6.62 -11.61 -8.32
C PHE A 238 5.68 -11.06 -7.26
N ILE A 239 5.42 -9.74 -7.25
CA ILE A 239 4.52 -9.12 -6.27
C ILE A 239 3.06 -9.50 -6.56
N ILE A 240 2.65 -9.66 -7.83
CA ILE A 240 1.31 -10.13 -8.17
C ILE A 240 1.07 -11.53 -7.63
N LEU A 241 1.99 -12.47 -7.91
CA LEU A 241 1.90 -13.85 -7.44
C LEU A 241 1.96 -13.94 -5.91
N TYR A 242 2.86 -13.19 -5.29
CA TYR A 242 3.00 -13.07 -3.84
C TYR A 242 1.71 -12.59 -3.17
N SER A 243 1.09 -11.53 -3.73
CA SER A 243 -0.16 -10.96 -3.23
C SER A 243 -1.34 -11.92 -3.40
N ALA A 244 -1.42 -12.63 -4.52
CA ALA A 244 -2.43 -13.68 -4.73
C ALA A 244 -2.26 -14.84 -3.73
N GLY A 245 -1.01 -15.29 -3.50
CA GLY A 245 -0.69 -16.33 -2.55
C GLY A 245 -1.11 -15.99 -1.12
N ILE A 246 -0.76 -14.79 -0.63
CA ILE A 246 -1.15 -14.35 0.71
C ILE A 246 -2.66 -14.15 0.85
N PHE A 247 -3.33 -13.66 -0.20
CA PHE A 247 -4.78 -13.52 -0.21
C PHE A 247 -5.48 -14.88 -0.03
N LEU A 248 -5.01 -15.91 -0.74
CA LEU A 248 -5.51 -17.27 -0.61
C LEU A 248 -5.17 -17.89 0.75
N LEU A 249 -3.95 -17.68 1.27
CA LEU A 249 -3.54 -18.13 2.61
C LEU A 249 -4.44 -17.55 3.70
N VAL A 250 -4.72 -16.25 3.64
CA VAL A 250 -5.60 -15.59 4.62
C VAL A 250 -7.03 -16.16 4.55
N ARG A 251 -7.52 -16.48 3.35
CA ARG A 251 -8.84 -17.12 3.18
C ARG A 251 -8.87 -18.57 3.70
N ALA A 252 -7.79 -19.32 3.47
CA ALA A 252 -7.70 -20.73 3.83
C ALA A 252 -7.43 -20.95 5.33
N THR A 253 -6.87 -19.94 6.01
CA THR A 253 -6.49 -20.07 7.42
C THR A 253 -7.61 -19.58 8.33
N PRO A 254 -8.28 -20.47 9.08
CA PRO A 254 -9.31 -20.07 10.03
C PRO A 254 -8.68 -19.26 11.16
N TYR A 255 -9.07 -17.98 11.26
CA TYR A 255 -8.56 -17.10 12.29
C TYR A 255 -9.59 -16.93 13.42
N ARG A 256 -9.29 -17.48 14.58
CA ARG A 256 -10.05 -17.28 15.80
C ARG A 256 -9.30 -16.31 16.71
N ALA A 257 -9.70 -15.05 16.70
CA ALA A 257 -9.14 -14.08 17.62
C ALA A 257 -9.93 -14.00 18.93
N PRO A 258 -9.29 -13.73 20.08
CA PRO A 258 -9.96 -13.32 21.29
C PRO A 258 -10.85 -12.08 21.04
N ARG A 259 -11.98 -11.96 21.74
CA ARG A 259 -12.95 -10.87 21.53
C ARG A 259 -12.35 -9.47 21.66
N TRP A 260 -11.44 -9.27 22.60
CA TRP A 260 -10.74 -8.00 22.78
C TRP A 260 -9.89 -7.61 21.55
N LEU A 261 -9.22 -8.59 20.95
CA LEU A 261 -8.42 -8.37 19.74
C LEU A 261 -9.29 -8.08 18.51
N VAL A 262 -10.48 -8.68 18.45
CA VAL A 262 -11.48 -8.38 17.42
C VAL A 262 -11.94 -6.92 17.54
N GLY A 263 -12.23 -6.44 18.76
CA GLY A 263 -12.62 -5.05 18.99
C GLY A 263 -11.54 -4.04 18.56
N ILE A 264 -10.29 -4.29 18.93
CA ILE A 264 -9.16 -3.45 18.48
C ILE A 264 -9.03 -3.49 16.96
N ARG A 265 -9.10 -4.67 16.37
CA ARG A 265 -9.01 -4.83 14.91
C ARG A 265 -10.09 -4.04 14.18
N ASP A 266 -11.32 -4.13 14.62
CA ASP A 266 -12.45 -3.50 13.96
C ASP A 266 -12.42 -1.98 14.14
N THR A 267 -12.04 -1.51 15.32
CA THR A 267 -11.84 -0.08 15.59
C THR A 267 -10.71 0.49 14.73
N ALA A 268 -9.54 -0.14 14.73
CA ALA A 268 -8.41 0.30 13.90
C ALA A 268 -8.70 0.13 12.40
N GLY A 269 -9.55 -0.82 12.01
CA GLY A 269 -10.01 -1.00 10.63
C GLY A 269 -10.83 0.19 10.15
N ASN A 270 -11.71 0.74 11.01
CA ASN A 270 -12.52 1.91 10.70
C ASN A 270 -11.69 3.18 10.51
N TYR A 271 -10.52 3.27 11.13
CA TYR A 271 -9.60 4.41 11.05
C TYR A 271 -8.41 4.16 10.12
N SER A 272 -8.45 3.10 9.30
CA SER A 272 -7.30 2.66 8.51
C SER A 272 -6.77 3.72 7.53
N LEU A 273 -7.67 4.50 6.92
CA LEU A 273 -7.27 5.58 6.02
C LEU A 273 -6.57 6.73 6.78
N GLY A 274 -7.12 7.16 7.90
CA GLY A 274 -6.52 8.21 8.73
C GLY A 274 -5.13 7.81 9.24
N ILE A 275 -5.00 6.58 9.76
CA ILE A 275 -3.70 6.04 10.19
C ILE A 275 -2.72 6.01 9.01
N TYR A 276 -3.19 5.57 7.82
CA TYR A 276 -2.38 5.60 6.60
C TYR A 276 -1.92 7.03 6.27
N LEU A 277 -2.78 8.02 6.40
CA LEU A 277 -2.46 9.40 6.05
C LEU A 277 -1.46 10.05 7.01
N CYS A 278 -1.49 9.73 8.30
CA CYS A 278 -0.64 10.39 9.30
C CYS A 278 0.65 9.63 9.66
N HIS A 279 0.78 8.32 9.32
CA HIS A 279 1.89 7.50 9.81
C HIS A 279 3.27 8.01 9.37
N ALA A 280 3.38 8.56 8.16
CA ALA A 280 4.65 9.03 7.66
C ALA A 280 5.18 10.24 8.45
N LEU A 281 4.29 11.14 8.90
CA LEU A 281 4.65 12.22 9.81
C LEU A 281 5.21 11.67 11.12
N PHE A 282 4.57 10.66 11.70
CA PHE A 282 5.10 10.03 12.92
C PHE A 282 6.42 9.30 12.69
N LEU A 283 6.63 8.67 11.55
CA LEU A 283 7.92 8.05 11.24
C LEU A 283 9.03 9.09 11.16
N THR A 284 8.79 10.25 10.57
CA THR A 284 9.75 11.35 10.53
C THR A 284 10.03 11.87 11.93
N LEU A 285 9.00 12.22 12.71
CA LEU A 285 9.17 12.70 14.09
C LEU A 285 9.89 11.68 15.00
N LEU A 286 9.58 10.39 14.86
CA LEU A 286 10.26 9.34 15.61
C LEU A 286 11.74 9.25 15.23
N SER A 287 12.07 9.41 13.95
CA SER A 287 13.45 9.45 13.47
C SER A 287 14.22 10.62 14.10
N ASP A 288 13.62 11.82 14.14
CA ASP A 288 14.20 13.02 14.75
C ASP A 288 14.44 12.83 16.27
N TRP A 289 13.59 12.06 16.93
CA TRP A 289 13.74 11.70 18.34
C TRP A 289 14.66 10.50 18.57
N GLY A 290 15.35 10.01 17.54
CA GLY A 290 16.26 8.87 17.61
C GLY A 290 15.58 7.50 17.67
N VAL A 291 14.26 7.43 17.48
CA VAL A 291 13.51 6.18 17.41
C VAL A 291 13.42 5.73 15.95
N SER A 292 14.48 5.09 15.47
CA SER A 292 14.63 4.60 14.11
C SER A 292 15.29 3.21 14.09
N TYR A 293 15.73 2.75 12.93
CA TYR A 293 16.51 1.51 12.82
C TYR A 293 17.83 1.52 13.64
N GLN A 294 18.29 2.70 14.07
CA GLN A 294 19.52 2.89 14.83
C GLN A 294 19.34 2.75 16.35
N LEU A 295 18.11 2.62 16.86
CA LEU A 295 17.80 2.58 18.30
C LEU A 295 18.53 1.45 19.03
N CYS A 296 18.60 0.26 18.41
CA CYS A 296 19.32 -0.91 18.89
C CYS A 296 19.66 -1.83 17.70
N ASN A 297 19.53 -3.14 17.86
CA ASN A 297 19.67 -4.05 16.73
C ASN A 297 18.53 -3.83 15.70
N PRO A 298 18.82 -3.68 14.38
CA PRO A 298 17.83 -3.41 13.35
C PRO A 298 16.63 -4.37 13.32
N TYR A 299 16.81 -5.65 13.69
CA TYR A 299 15.69 -6.62 13.81
C TYR A 299 14.60 -6.13 14.76
N LEU A 300 14.99 -5.60 15.91
CA LEU A 300 14.04 -5.09 16.90
C LEU A 300 13.65 -3.64 16.64
N SER A 301 14.62 -2.81 16.25
CA SER A 301 14.41 -1.38 16.07
C SER A 301 13.37 -1.08 15.02
N ILE A 302 13.46 -1.70 13.84
CA ILE A 302 12.50 -1.51 12.75
C ILE A 302 11.09 -1.91 13.21
N PHE A 303 10.97 -3.06 13.88
CA PHE A 303 9.67 -3.53 14.37
C PHE A 303 9.11 -2.62 15.48
N ILE A 304 9.94 -2.20 16.44
CA ILE A 304 9.54 -1.29 17.53
C ILE A 304 9.12 0.06 16.94
N THR A 305 9.92 0.64 16.04
CA THR A 305 9.59 1.91 15.37
C THR A 305 8.23 1.81 14.65
N ALA A 306 8.00 0.73 13.91
CA ALA A 306 6.72 0.51 13.24
C ALA A 306 5.55 0.37 14.23
N LEU A 307 5.77 -0.33 15.34
CA LEU A 307 4.74 -0.53 16.38
C LEU A 307 4.41 0.79 17.09
N VAL A 308 5.42 1.54 17.49
CA VAL A 308 5.24 2.85 18.14
C VAL A 308 4.53 3.82 17.18
N CYS A 309 4.98 3.89 15.93
CA CYS A 309 4.34 4.70 14.90
C CYS A 309 2.86 4.31 14.71
N PHE A 310 2.55 3.01 14.64
CA PHE A 310 1.17 2.53 14.52
C PHE A 310 0.32 2.95 15.72
N VAL A 311 0.82 2.80 16.94
CA VAL A 311 0.10 3.17 18.17
C VAL A 311 -0.13 4.68 18.24
N LEU A 312 0.86 5.50 17.93
CA LEU A 312 0.73 6.97 17.91
C LEU A 312 -0.25 7.42 16.83
N SER A 313 -0.13 6.87 15.61
CA SER A 313 -1.04 7.17 14.52
C SER A 313 -2.48 6.80 14.86
N PHE A 314 -2.70 5.59 15.40
CA PHE A 314 -4.02 5.15 15.84
C PHE A 314 -4.57 6.06 16.97
N GLY A 315 -3.76 6.38 17.98
CA GLY A 315 -4.14 7.26 19.08
C GLY A 315 -4.55 8.64 18.60
N LEU A 316 -3.76 9.27 17.72
CA LEU A 316 -4.08 10.58 17.15
C LEU A 316 -5.41 10.52 16.38
N ILE A 317 -5.58 9.57 15.46
CA ILE A 317 -6.80 9.46 14.65
C ILE A 317 -8.01 9.16 15.52
N PHE A 318 -7.86 8.30 16.54
CA PHE A 318 -8.93 8.03 17.50
C PHE A 318 -9.37 9.30 18.25
N ILE A 319 -8.44 10.13 18.72
CA ILE A 319 -8.72 11.42 19.36
C ILE A 319 -9.40 12.38 18.39
N LEU A 320 -8.82 12.57 17.19
CA LEU A 320 -9.38 13.45 16.17
C LEU A 320 -10.79 13.04 15.75
N SER A 321 -11.08 11.73 15.71
CA SER A 321 -12.42 11.22 15.37
C SER A 321 -13.50 11.63 16.36
N LYS A 322 -13.13 12.01 17.59
CA LYS A 322 -14.07 12.47 18.65
C LYS A 322 -14.43 13.94 18.53
N ILE A 323 -13.75 14.71 17.69
CA ILE A 323 -14.06 16.14 17.48
C ILE A 323 -15.42 16.24 16.77
N PRO A 324 -16.42 16.93 17.37
CA PRO A 324 -17.72 17.08 16.76
C PRO A 324 -17.62 17.76 15.39
N PHE A 325 -18.48 17.37 14.46
CA PHE A 325 -18.62 17.90 13.10
C PHE A 325 -17.41 17.69 12.17
N ILE A 326 -16.18 17.83 12.65
CA ILE A 326 -14.94 17.81 11.84
C ILE A 326 -14.28 16.42 11.85
N GLY A 327 -14.37 15.67 12.95
CA GLY A 327 -13.65 14.41 13.15
C GLY A 327 -13.82 13.40 12.00
N ARG A 328 -15.03 13.28 11.45
CA ARG A 328 -15.33 12.39 10.32
C ARG A 328 -14.64 12.79 9.00
N TYR A 329 -14.25 14.06 8.85
CA TYR A 329 -13.57 14.58 7.65
C TYR A 329 -12.04 14.52 7.75
N ILE A 330 -11.53 14.28 8.96
CA ILE A 330 -10.09 14.23 9.24
C ILE A 330 -9.63 12.78 9.45
N ALA A 331 -10.46 11.99 10.14
CA ALA A 331 -10.10 10.64 10.54
C ALA A 331 -10.31 9.58 9.45
N GLY A 332 -11.11 9.85 8.41
CA GLY A 332 -11.36 8.94 7.28
C GLY A 332 -12.59 8.03 7.45
#